data_ed382bcb7e223ccc5689c7fd409b7c4f
#
_entry.id   ed382bcb7e223ccc5689c7fd409b7c4f
#
_cell.length_a   1.000
_cell.length_b   1.000
_cell.length_c   1.000
_cell.angle_alpha   90.00
_cell.angle_beta   90.00
_cell.angle_gamma   90.00
#
_symmetry.space_group_name_H-M   'P 1'
#
loop_
_entity.id
_entity.type
_entity.pdbx_description
1 polymer ?
#
loop_
_entity_poly.entity_id
_entity_poly.type
_entity_poly.pdbx_seq_one_letter_code
_entity_poly.pdbx_strand_id
1 'polypeptide(L)'
;MSKAGAKAGTVSGRSKRDLMADAPYGEYGRTASEILTPEGVVLPFINASFGERLGAIVIDFIIMALAPFVLFLAFVILPVHHLFDDKHNRVAGEILLIVFLFFGFFLRSGYFIFFEMGRRAATPGKRAMRLRVIAHDGGRLTPAAVFTRNAMREVELYIPLGLLFSSAASGGMIGLLAFLWALALLLLPLFNRQHARLGDFLAGTRVVHMPKAQLSYDLADLDGDRNLGLTFTQEQLAYGEMELGVLEQVLRDRKASVMKAVADKIKARINWLAPKNPADVPPDEAFLRAYYGALRAYLEGRMLLGKRRKDKSVG
;
A
#
# COMPACT_ATOMS: atom_id res chain seq x y z
N MET A 1 31.51 39.99 1.81
CA MET A 1 31.18 38.59 2.12
C MET A 1 29.80 38.54 2.76
N SER A 2 28.75 38.38 1.95
CA SER A 2 27.36 38.42 2.37
C SER A 2 26.78 37.00 2.36
N LYS A 3 26.36 36.52 3.54
CA LYS A 3 25.64 35.24 3.69
C LYS A 3 24.18 35.46 3.31
N ALA A 4 23.78 35.00 2.14
CA ALA A 4 22.39 34.89 1.75
C ALA A 4 21.83 33.63 2.39
N GLY A 5 21.07 33.78 3.48
CA GLY A 5 20.25 32.73 4.08
C GLY A 5 18.98 32.52 3.26
N ALA A 6 18.89 31.43 2.55
CA ALA A 6 17.65 31.02 1.92
C ALA A 6 16.64 30.63 3.01
N LYS A 7 15.63 31.45 3.23
CA LYS A 7 14.43 31.10 4.02
C LYS A 7 13.63 30.06 3.25
N ALA A 8 13.64 28.82 3.75
CA ALA A 8 12.68 27.81 3.34
C ALA A 8 11.26 28.32 3.67
N GLY A 9 10.43 28.43 2.65
CA GLY A 9 9.05 28.87 2.77
C GLY A 9 8.25 27.90 3.66
N THR A 10 7.77 28.43 4.77
CA THR A 10 6.80 27.77 5.66
C THR A 10 5.48 27.62 4.90
N VAL A 11 5.20 26.42 4.46
CA VAL A 11 3.85 26.04 4.00
C VAL A 11 2.92 26.09 5.20
N SER A 12 2.00 27.04 5.12
CA SER A 12 0.74 27.23 5.88
C SER A 12 0.45 26.28 7.04
N GLY A 13 0.40 26.85 8.23
CA GLY A 13 0.01 26.46 9.59
C GLY A 13 -1.02 25.36 9.84
N ARG A 14 -1.05 24.25 9.14
CA ARG A 14 -1.75 23.05 9.59
C ARG A 14 -0.84 22.24 10.51
N SER A 15 -1.32 22.01 11.72
CA SER A 15 -0.65 21.17 12.70
C SER A 15 -0.42 19.78 12.12
N LYS A 16 0.70 19.15 12.51
CA LYS A 16 1.02 17.76 12.18
C LYS A 16 -0.13 16.78 12.57
N ARG A 17 -0.92 17.14 13.59
CA ARG A 17 -2.12 16.42 14.02
C ARG A 17 -3.28 16.56 13.03
N ASP A 18 -3.45 17.72 12.42
CA ASP A 18 -4.56 17.99 11.49
C ASP A 18 -4.33 17.30 10.16
N LEU A 19 -3.07 17.22 9.69
CA LEU A 19 -2.68 16.46 8.51
C LEU A 19 -2.84 14.94 8.70
N MET A 20 -2.67 14.45 9.93
CA MET A 20 -2.87 13.02 10.27
C MET A 20 -4.34 12.66 10.49
N ALA A 21 -5.18 13.60 10.93
CA ALA A 21 -6.61 13.37 11.13
C ALA A 21 -7.38 13.33 9.79
N ASP A 22 -6.92 14.10 8.79
CA ASP A 22 -7.52 14.11 7.46
C ASP A 22 -6.96 13.02 6.51
N ALA A 23 -5.89 12.34 6.92
CA ALA A 23 -5.36 11.23 6.14
C ALA A 23 -6.28 10.00 6.26
N PRO A 24 -6.51 9.24 5.19
CA PRO A 24 -7.33 8.02 5.21
C PRO A 24 -6.79 6.93 6.15
N TYR A 25 -5.79 7.25 6.94
CA TYR A 25 -5.07 6.42 7.90
C TYR A 25 -5.40 6.68 9.37
N GLY A 26 -6.26 7.67 9.68
CA GLY A 26 -6.62 8.06 11.06
C GLY A 26 -7.24 6.95 11.92
N GLU A 27 -7.74 5.90 11.29
CA GLU A 27 -8.41 4.78 11.94
C GLU A 27 -7.44 3.75 12.59
N TYR A 28 -6.12 3.87 12.33
CA TYR A 28 -5.19 2.80 12.70
C TYR A 28 -4.34 3.05 13.95
N GLY A 29 -4.40 4.21 14.60
CA GLY A 29 -3.63 4.49 15.84
C GLY A 29 -2.10 4.25 15.72
N ARG A 30 -1.55 4.18 14.51
CA ARG A 30 -0.21 3.70 14.19
C ARG A 30 0.76 4.87 14.06
N THR A 31 2.02 4.62 14.39
CA THR A 31 3.11 5.58 14.20
C THR A 31 3.33 5.82 12.70
N ALA A 32 2.80 6.92 12.20
CA ALA A 32 3.14 7.41 10.88
C ALA A 32 4.60 7.89 10.89
N SER A 33 5.39 7.46 9.92
CA SER A 33 6.72 7.97 9.65
C SER A 33 6.72 8.76 8.35
N GLU A 34 7.38 9.89 8.35
CA GLU A 34 7.57 10.71 7.17
C GLU A 34 8.84 10.26 6.47
N ILE A 35 8.79 10.10 5.16
CA ILE A 35 9.94 9.83 4.31
C ILE A 35 10.07 11.01 3.35
N LEU A 36 11.25 11.62 3.36
CA LEU A 36 11.60 12.64 2.37
C LEU A 36 12.10 11.91 1.13
N THR A 37 11.39 12.07 0.01
CA THR A 37 11.84 11.51 -1.27
C THR A 37 13.03 12.31 -1.82
N PRO A 38 13.82 11.76 -2.74
CA PRO A 38 14.91 12.49 -3.38
C PRO A 38 14.45 13.79 -4.06
N GLU A 39 13.19 13.87 -4.47
CA GLU A 39 12.54 15.05 -5.05
C GLU A 39 12.11 16.09 -4.01
N GLY A 40 12.39 15.86 -2.71
CA GLY A 40 12.05 16.78 -1.64
C GLY A 40 10.59 16.72 -1.17
N VAL A 41 9.82 15.73 -1.62
CA VAL A 41 8.41 15.54 -1.21
C VAL A 41 8.34 14.69 0.06
N VAL A 42 7.62 15.17 1.06
CA VAL A 42 7.36 14.42 2.29
C VAL A 42 6.16 13.50 2.07
N LEU A 43 6.40 12.18 2.10
CA LEU A 43 5.35 11.18 1.99
C LEU A 43 5.09 10.54 3.36
N PRO A 44 3.86 10.57 3.87
CA PRO A 44 3.50 9.87 5.09
C PRO A 44 3.32 8.37 4.81
N PHE A 45 4.00 7.51 5.57
CA PHE A 45 3.85 6.08 5.54
C PHE A 45 3.50 5.52 6.92
N ILE A 46 2.72 4.44 6.93
CA ILE A 46 2.43 3.70 8.15
C ILE A 46 3.38 2.51 8.22
N ASN A 47 4.18 2.43 9.27
CA ASN A 47 5.04 1.28 9.50
C ASN A 47 4.20 0.04 9.80
N ALA A 48 4.59 -1.10 9.27
CA ALA A 48 3.98 -2.38 9.59
C ALA A 48 4.16 -2.70 11.07
N SER A 49 3.09 -3.08 11.75
CA SER A 49 3.14 -3.54 13.14
C SER A 49 3.88 -4.88 13.24
N PHE A 50 4.35 -5.20 14.45
CA PHE A 50 5.00 -6.50 14.71
C PHE A 50 4.07 -7.68 14.37
N GLY A 51 2.78 -7.62 14.78
CA GLY A 51 1.81 -8.68 14.52
C GLY A 51 1.57 -8.91 13.02
N GLU A 52 1.50 -7.85 12.22
CA GLU A 52 1.36 -7.98 10.76
C GLU A 52 2.58 -8.61 10.10
N ARG A 53 3.77 -8.25 10.57
CA ARG A 53 5.01 -8.86 10.08
C ARG A 53 5.08 -10.33 10.45
N LEU A 54 4.70 -10.68 11.69
CA LEU A 54 4.64 -12.05 12.15
C LEU A 54 3.61 -12.85 11.34
N GLY A 55 2.40 -12.32 11.15
CA GLY A 55 1.37 -12.94 10.32
C GLY A 55 1.84 -13.19 8.87
N ALA A 56 2.52 -12.21 8.27
CA ALA A 56 3.10 -12.37 6.94
C ALA A 56 4.16 -13.49 6.88
N ILE A 57 5.04 -13.57 7.90
CA ILE A 57 6.05 -14.62 8.00
C ILE A 57 5.39 -15.99 8.15
N VAL A 58 4.38 -16.13 9.02
CA VAL A 58 3.66 -17.40 9.22
C VAL A 58 3.01 -17.87 7.91
N ILE A 59 2.35 -16.97 7.17
CA ILE A 59 1.76 -17.31 5.87
C ILE A 59 2.86 -17.77 4.89
N ASP A 60 3.98 -17.06 4.80
CA ASP A 60 5.08 -17.43 3.93
C ASP A 60 5.68 -18.80 4.32
N PHE A 61 5.82 -19.10 5.62
CA PHE A 61 6.27 -20.40 6.09
C PHE A 61 5.29 -21.53 5.76
N ILE A 62 3.98 -21.28 5.88
CA ILE A 62 2.96 -22.26 5.48
C ILE A 62 3.09 -22.57 3.97
N ILE A 63 3.23 -21.56 3.13
CA ILE A 63 3.42 -21.72 1.68
C ILE A 63 4.71 -22.51 1.39
N MET A 64 5.81 -22.16 2.07
CA MET A 64 7.09 -22.83 1.92
C MET A 64 7.09 -24.28 2.43
N ALA A 65 6.31 -24.60 3.46
CA ALA A 65 6.16 -25.96 3.95
C ALA A 65 5.25 -26.81 3.06
N LEU A 66 4.22 -26.19 2.47
CA LEU A 66 3.26 -26.90 1.63
C LEU A 66 3.90 -27.40 0.33
N ALA A 67 4.81 -26.65 -0.28
CA ALA A 67 5.45 -27.04 -1.54
C ALA A 67 6.26 -28.35 -1.42
N PRO A 68 7.23 -28.50 -0.49
CA PRO A 68 7.95 -29.77 -0.31
C PRO A 68 7.03 -30.87 0.23
N PHE A 69 6.00 -30.55 1.01
CA PHE A 69 5.02 -31.53 1.50
C PHE A 69 4.23 -32.16 0.31
N VAL A 70 3.75 -31.34 -0.61
CA VAL A 70 3.06 -31.83 -1.82
C VAL A 70 3.98 -32.67 -2.68
N LEU A 71 5.25 -32.27 -2.84
CA LEU A 71 6.25 -33.06 -3.57
C LEU A 71 6.55 -34.38 -2.87
N PHE A 72 6.67 -34.37 -1.54
CA PHE A 72 6.83 -35.60 -0.74
C PHE A 72 5.64 -36.53 -0.88
N LEU A 73 4.42 -36.00 -0.81
CA LEU A 73 3.19 -36.77 -1.02
C LEU A 73 3.14 -37.37 -2.43
N ALA A 74 3.48 -36.59 -3.44
CA ALA A 74 3.57 -37.07 -4.81
C ALA A 74 4.63 -38.18 -4.95
N PHE A 75 5.77 -38.06 -4.29
CA PHE A 75 6.81 -39.08 -4.25
C PHE A 75 6.32 -40.39 -3.59
N VAL A 76 5.52 -40.31 -2.53
CA VAL A 76 4.96 -41.48 -1.85
C VAL A 76 3.86 -42.16 -2.66
N ILE A 77 2.99 -41.37 -3.31
CA ILE A 77 1.83 -41.88 -4.08
C ILE A 77 2.27 -42.44 -5.43
N LEU A 78 3.19 -41.75 -6.12
CA LEU A 78 3.74 -42.23 -7.36
C LEU A 78 4.75 -43.35 -7.07
N PRO A 79 4.82 -44.42 -7.89
CA PRO A 79 5.74 -45.53 -7.64
C PRO A 79 7.22 -45.19 -7.92
N VAL A 80 7.62 -43.97 -7.55
CA VAL A 80 8.98 -43.44 -7.77
C VAL A 80 9.99 -44.12 -6.83
N HIS A 81 9.51 -44.69 -5.70
CA HIS A 81 10.35 -45.45 -4.75
C HIS A 81 11.05 -46.66 -5.42
N HIS A 82 10.47 -47.26 -6.47
CA HIS A 82 11.12 -48.31 -7.23
C HIS A 82 12.44 -47.86 -7.89
N LEU A 83 12.62 -46.55 -8.12
CA LEU A 83 13.89 -46.01 -8.64
C LEU A 83 15.06 -46.18 -7.66
N PHE A 84 14.78 -46.41 -6.37
CA PHE A 84 15.79 -46.58 -5.33
C PHE A 84 16.07 -48.05 -5.00
N ASP A 85 15.13 -48.95 -5.33
CA ASP A 85 15.23 -50.37 -4.99
C ASP A 85 16.07 -51.18 -6.02
N ASP A 86 16.09 -50.70 -7.27
CA ASP A 86 16.71 -51.41 -8.35
C ASP A 86 18.17 -50.94 -8.56
N LYS A 87 19.13 -51.88 -8.57
CA LYS A 87 20.56 -51.56 -8.75
C LYS A 87 20.83 -50.79 -10.05
N HIS A 88 20.00 -51.00 -11.09
CA HIS A 88 20.10 -50.31 -12.36
C HIS A 88 19.63 -48.87 -12.32
N ASN A 89 18.71 -48.55 -11.40
CA ASN A 89 18.08 -47.25 -11.29
C ASN A 89 18.68 -46.38 -10.17
N ARG A 90 19.70 -46.86 -9.46
CA ARG A 90 20.31 -46.17 -8.31
C ARG A 90 20.78 -44.76 -8.66
N VAL A 91 21.39 -44.61 -9.84
CA VAL A 91 21.84 -43.30 -10.33
C VAL A 91 20.65 -42.34 -10.53
N ALA A 92 19.50 -42.81 -11.02
CA ALA A 92 18.30 -42.00 -11.18
C ALA A 92 17.74 -41.53 -9.81
N GLY A 93 17.76 -42.41 -8.80
CA GLY A 93 17.40 -42.08 -7.45
C GLY A 93 18.31 -41.01 -6.81
N GLU A 94 19.63 -41.15 -6.98
CA GLU A 94 20.62 -40.18 -6.52
C GLU A 94 20.44 -38.81 -7.18
N ILE A 95 20.20 -38.77 -8.48
CA ILE A 95 19.90 -37.53 -9.22
C ILE A 95 18.62 -36.89 -8.69
N LEU A 96 17.56 -37.68 -8.48
CA LEU A 96 16.30 -37.17 -7.94
C LEU A 96 16.48 -36.58 -6.53
N LEU A 97 17.28 -37.24 -5.67
CA LEU A 97 17.61 -36.71 -4.36
C LEU A 97 18.37 -35.37 -4.46
N ILE A 98 19.36 -35.28 -5.34
CA ILE A 98 20.11 -34.05 -5.57
C ILE A 98 19.17 -32.93 -6.02
N VAL A 99 18.30 -33.21 -7.01
CA VAL A 99 17.30 -32.22 -7.48
C VAL A 99 16.37 -31.77 -6.36
N PHE A 100 15.91 -32.69 -5.52
CA PHE A 100 15.08 -32.38 -4.36
C PHE A 100 15.81 -31.48 -3.34
N LEU A 101 17.07 -31.77 -3.06
CA LEU A 101 17.89 -30.94 -2.17
C LEU A 101 18.13 -29.55 -2.73
N PHE A 102 18.45 -29.44 -4.03
CA PHE A 102 18.56 -28.14 -4.71
C PHE A 102 17.24 -27.38 -4.71
N PHE A 103 16.13 -28.05 -4.99
CA PHE A 103 14.81 -27.45 -4.92
C PHE A 103 14.51 -26.88 -3.53
N GLY A 104 14.78 -27.64 -2.46
CA GLY A 104 14.61 -27.19 -1.09
C GLY A 104 15.49 -25.97 -0.77
N PHE A 105 16.74 -25.98 -1.23
CA PHE A 105 17.68 -24.87 -1.06
C PHE A 105 17.17 -23.61 -1.80
N PHE A 106 16.77 -23.73 -3.06
CA PHE A 106 16.24 -22.60 -3.82
C PHE A 106 14.90 -22.11 -3.28
N LEU A 107 14.04 -23.00 -2.80
CA LEU A 107 12.79 -22.60 -2.15
C LEU A 107 13.06 -21.82 -0.87
N ARG A 108 14.00 -22.27 -0.04
CA ARG A 108 14.35 -21.61 1.23
C ARG A 108 14.96 -20.22 1.00
N SER A 109 15.97 -20.12 0.14
CA SER A 109 16.77 -18.89 -0.04
C SER A 109 16.22 -18.03 -1.18
N GLY A 110 15.83 -18.63 -2.30
CA GLY A 110 15.39 -17.96 -3.52
C GLY A 110 13.96 -17.39 -3.43
N TYR A 111 13.05 -18.04 -2.71
CA TYR A 111 11.65 -17.62 -2.59
C TYR A 111 11.52 -16.14 -2.20
N PHE A 112 12.16 -15.75 -1.11
CA PHE A 112 12.07 -14.38 -0.62
C PHE A 112 12.77 -13.39 -1.55
N ILE A 113 13.94 -13.75 -2.07
CA ILE A 113 14.70 -12.90 -3.01
C ILE A 113 13.85 -12.66 -4.27
N PHE A 114 13.29 -13.73 -4.84
CA PHE A 114 12.48 -13.66 -6.06
C PHE A 114 11.26 -12.73 -5.91
N PHE A 115 10.50 -12.89 -4.82
CA PHE A 115 9.32 -12.06 -4.61
C PHE A 115 9.64 -10.62 -4.20
N GLU A 116 10.71 -10.38 -3.43
CA GLU A 116 11.11 -9.04 -3.01
C GLU A 116 11.79 -8.25 -4.13
N MET A 117 12.49 -8.91 -5.07
CA MET A 117 13.01 -8.26 -6.28
C MET A 117 11.91 -7.92 -7.29
N GLY A 118 10.75 -8.55 -7.19
CA GLY A 118 9.62 -8.27 -8.08
C GLY A 118 9.07 -6.84 -7.94
N ARG A 119 8.30 -6.40 -8.95
CA ARG A 119 7.70 -5.04 -9.01
C ARG A 119 6.90 -4.67 -7.75
N ARG A 120 6.32 -5.65 -7.06
CA ARG A 120 5.52 -5.43 -5.84
C ARG A 120 6.38 -5.38 -4.56
N ALA A 121 7.64 -5.77 -4.62
CA ALA A 121 8.58 -5.81 -3.48
C ALA A 121 7.96 -6.45 -2.21
N ALA A 122 7.21 -7.53 -2.40
CA ALA A 122 6.48 -8.20 -1.32
C ALA A 122 6.26 -9.68 -1.64
N THR A 123 6.50 -10.55 -0.65
CA THR A 123 6.16 -11.97 -0.68
C THR A 123 4.65 -12.19 -0.68
N PRO A 124 4.14 -13.37 -1.04
CA PRO A 124 2.71 -13.69 -0.93
C PRO A 124 2.15 -13.43 0.46
N GLY A 125 2.84 -13.83 1.55
CA GLY A 125 2.40 -13.53 2.91
C GLY A 125 2.35 -12.03 3.22
N LYS A 126 3.34 -11.26 2.78
CA LYS A 126 3.31 -9.79 2.91
C LYS A 126 2.16 -9.17 2.10
N ARG A 127 1.87 -9.69 0.91
CA ARG A 127 0.73 -9.21 0.08
C ARG A 127 -0.60 -9.48 0.77
N ALA A 128 -0.78 -10.66 1.39
CA ALA A 128 -1.98 -10.99 2.16
C ALA A 128 -2.20 -9.99 3.31
N MET A 129 -1.12 -9.58 3.97
CA MET A 129 -1.13 -8.58 5.04
C MET A 129 -1.03 -7.13 4.54
N ARG A 130 -1.07 -6.90 3.21
CA ARG A 130 -0.93 -5.57 2.57
C ARG A 130 0.36 -4.84 2.94
N LEU A 131 1.44 -5.59 3.09
CA LEU A 131 2.75 -5.05 3.41
C LEU A 131 3.61 -4.96 2.15
N ARG A 132 4.46 -3.95 2.11
CA ARG A 132 5.47 -3.76 1.07
C ARG A 132 6.79 -3.34 1.69
N VAL A 133 7.87 -3.76 1.05
CA VAL A 133 9.21 -3.30 1.39
C VAL A 133 9.56 -2.10 0.53
N ILE A 134 10.09 -1.06 1.16
CA ILE A 134 10.60 0.15 0.49
C ILE A 134 12.01 0.46 0.99
N ALA A 135 12.79 1.18 0.21
CA ALA A 135 14.05 1.74 0.68
C ALA A 135 13.80 2.86 1.71
N HIS A 136 14.79 3.14 2.55
CA HIS A 136 14.67 4.13 3.62
C HIS A 136 14.38 5.54 3.09
N ASP A 137 14.86 5.85 1.90
CA ASP A 137 14.67 7.10 1.16
C ASP A 137 13.35 7.16 0.34
N GLY A 138 12.50 6.12 0.45
CA GLY A 138 11.26 6.01 -0.33
C GLY A 138 11.46 5.53 -1.77
N GLY A 139 12.70 5.35 -2.20
CA GLY A 139 13.06 4.89 -3.53
C GLY A 139 12.78 3.41 -3.80
N ARG A 140 13.22 2.93 -4.96
CA ARG A 140 13.11 1.51 -5.33
C ARG A 140 14.12 0.69 -4.53
N LEU A 141 13.73 -0.54 -4.20
CA LEU A 141 14.64 -1.51 -3.62
C LEU A 141 15.76 -1.85 -4.60
N THR A 142 16.99 -1.77 -4.12
CA THR A 142 18.14 -2.25 -4.87
C THR A 142 18.29 -3.76 -4.70
N PRO A 143 18.83 -4.50 -5.70
CA PRO A 143 19.13 -5.92 -5.57
C PRO A 143 20.05 -6.22 -4.36
N ALA A 144 21.02 -5.34 -4.09
CA ALA A 144 21.92 -5.44 -2.95
C ALA A 144 21.16 -5.39 -1.62
N ALA A 145 20.21 -4.45 -1.47
CA ALA A 145 19.38 -4.36 -0.28
C ALA A 145 18.52 -5.61 -0.08
N VAL A 146 17.93 -6.16 -1.14
CA VAL A 146 17.16 -7.41 -1.08
C VAL A 146 18.04 -8.57 -0.67
N PHE A 147 19.24 -8.68 -1.24
CA PHE A 147 20.19 -9.72 -0.88
C PHE A 147 20.62 -9.62 0.58
N THR A 148 21.03 -8.43 1.03
CA THR A 148 21.45 -8.19 2.42
C THR A 148 20.37 -8.57 3.43
N ARG A 149 19.11 -8.17 3.18
CA ARG A 149 17.96 -8.55 4.02
C ARG A 149 17.78 -10.06 4.15
N ASN A 150 17.94 -10.76 3.03
CA ASN A 150 17.72 -12.19 2.98
C ASN A 150 18.92 -12.98 3.54
N ALA A 151 20.15 -12.50 3.33
CA ALA A 151 21.34 -13.04 3.97
C ALA A 151 21.26 -12.89 5.49
N MET A 152 20.83 -11.73 5.99
CA MET A 152 20.65 -11.53 7.43
C MET A 152 19.58 -12.43 8.04
N ARG A 153 18.57 -12.87 7.27
CA ARG A 153 17.59 -13.86 7.73
C ARG A 153 18.24 -15.22 8.07
N GLU A 154 19.29 -15.60 7.36
CA GLU A 154 20.04 -16.81 7.70
C GLU A 154 20.64 -16.68 9.12
N VAL A 155 21.21 -15.53 9.43
CA VAL A 155 21.84 -15.25 10.74
C VAL A 155 20.79 -15.05 11.84
N GLU A 156 19.70 -14.36 11.54
CA GLU A 156 18.66 -14.03 12.52
C GLU A 156 17.79 -15.23 12.89
N LEU A 157 17.48 -16.10 11.93
CA LEU A 157 16.46 -17.13 12.11
C LEU A 157 16.99 -18.54 11.87
N TYR A 158 17.61 -18.80 10.71
CA TYR A 158 17.89 -20.17 10.31
C TYR A 158 19.10 -20.77 11.03
N ILE A 159 20.16 -20.01 11.30
CA ILE A 159 21.33 -20.50 12.06
C ILE A 159 20.93 -20.79 13.51
N PRO A 160 20.31 -19.88 14.27
CA PRO A 160 19.89 -20.18 15.64
C PRO A 160 18.91 -21.35 15.72
N LEU A 161 17.97 -21.41 14.78
CA LEU A 161 16.99 -22.49 14.74
C LEU A 161 17.66 -23.85 14.44
N GLY A 162 18.59 -23.89 13.50
CA GLY A 162 19.39 -25.09 13.20
C GLY A 162 20.21 -25.56 14.40
N LEU A 163 20.86 -24.63 15.12
CA LEU A 163 21.60 -24.92 16.33
C LEU A 163 20.68 -25.43 17.47
N LEU A 164 19.49 -24.85 17.60
CA LEU A 164 18.49 -25.26 18.58
C LEU A 164 18.04 -26.70 18.30
N PHE A 165 17.72 -27.05 17.08
CA PHE A 165 17.31 -28.41 16.71
C PHE A 165 18.46 -29.42 16.85
N SER A 166 19.69 -29.06 16.45
CA SER A 166 20.85 -29.97 16.58
C SER A 166 21.24 -30.20 18.03
N SER A 167 21.07 -29.20 18.91
CA SER A 167 21.40 -29.32 20.33
C SER A 167 20.28 -29.91 21.16
N ALA A 168 19.05 -29.99 20.66
CA ALA A 168 17.94 -30.64 21.38
C ALA A 168 18.23 -32.12 21.68
N ALA A 169 19.02 -32.80 20.85
CA ALA A 169 19.43 -34.19 21.06
C ALA A 169 20.58 -34.34 22.07
N SER A 170 21.40 -33.30 22.30
CA SER A 170 22.61 -33.34 23.11
C SER A 170 22.52 -32.55 24.41
N GLY A 171 21.44 -31.88 24.69
CA GLY A 171 21.12 -31.09 25.89
C GLY A 171 22.32 -30.28 26.36
N GLY A 172 22.44 -29.03 26.04
CA GLY A 172 23.62 -28.32 26.42
C GLY A 172 23.57 -26.79 26.32
N MET A 173 24.63 -26.16 26.76
CA MET A 173 24.89 -24.72 26.74
C MET A 173 24.68 -24.12 25.35
N ILE A 174 25.00 -24.85 24.26
CA ILE A 174 24.88 -24.43 22.89
C ILE A 174 23.40 -24.18 22.53
N GLY A 175 22.49 -25.07 22.93
CA GLY A 175 21.05 -24.90 22.71
C GLY A 175 20.49 -23.69 23.44
N LEU A 176 20.91 -23.47 24.68
CA LEU A 176 20.51 -22.29 25.45
C LEU A 176 21.01 -21.00 24.79
N LEU A 177 22.26 -20.93 24.36
CA LEU A 177 22.85 -19.79 23.70
C LEU A 177 22.15 -19.52 22.34
N ALA A 178 21.86 -20.56 21.56
CA ALA A 178 21.13 -20.46 20.31
C ALA A 178 19.70 -19.94 20.54
N PHE A 179 19.03 -20.41 21.59
CA PHE A 179 17.70 -19.93 21.96
C PHE A 179 17.73 -18.45 22.38
N LEU A 180 18.67 -18.05 23.23
CA LEU A 180 18.83 -16.66 23.65
C LEU A 180 19.15 -15.74 22.45
N TRP A 181 20.00 -16.19 21.54
CA TRP A 181 20.29 -15.48 20.29
C TRP A 181 19.03 -15.29 19.45
N ALA A 182 18.31 -16.37 19.14
CA ALA A 182 17.08 -16.31 18.37
C ALA A 182 16.05 -15.39 19.03
N LEU A 183 15.88 -15.51 20.35
CA LEU A 183 14.94 -14.71 21.13
C LEU A 183 15.32 -13.22 21.08
N ALA A 184 16.58 -12.87 21.27
CA ALA A 184 17.05 -11.48 21.24
C ALA A 184 16.76 -10.83 19.87
N LEU A 185 17.07 -11.52 18.78
CA LEU A 185 16.86 -11.00 17.42
C LEU A 185 15.38 -10.98 17.02
N LEU A 186 14.58 -11.94 17.50
CA LEU A 186 13.13 -11.97 17.28
C LEU A 186 12.42 -10.82 18.01
N LEU A 187 12.88 -10.49 19.22
CA LEU A 187 12.31 -9.42 20.04
C LEU A 187 12.78 -8.01 19.61
N LEU A 188 13.88 -7.89 18.88
CA LEU A 188 14.45 -6.61 18.45
C LEU A 188 13.43 -5.66 17.79
N PRO A 189 12.50 -6.12 16.91
CA PRO A 189 11.47 -5.26 16.34
C PRO A 189 10.44 -4.71 17.34
N LEU A 190 10.29 -5.33 18.53
CA LEU A 190 9.39 -4.85 19.57
C LEU A 190 9.96 -3.61 20.29
N PHE A 191 11.27 -3.56 20.46
CA PHE A 191 11.96 -2.46 21.14
C PHE A 191 12.24 -1.27 20.22
N ASN A 192 12.03 -1.43 18.92
CA ASN A 192 12.31 -0.40 17.94
C ASN A 192 11.02 0.28 17.45
N ARG A 193 10.99 1.62 17.47
CA ARG A 193 9.87 2.45 16.95
C ARG A 193 9.49 2.15 15.50
N GLN A 194 10.44 1.68 14.71
CA GLN A 194 10.23 1.34 13.29
C GLN A 194 9.80 -0.11 13.10
N HIS A 195 9.77 -0.91 14.15
CA HIS A 195 9.56 -2.35 14.12
C HIS A 195 10.46 -3.06 13.08
N ALA A 196 11.65 -2.52 12.84
CA ALA A 196 12.59 -3.02 11.86
C ALA A 196 13.42 -4.17 12.43
N ARG A 197 13.68 -5.22 11.63
CA ARG A 197 14.60 -6.29 11.93
C ARG A 197 16.04 -5.82 11.71
N LEU A 198 17.03 -6.58 12.21
CA LEU A 198 18.43 -6.27 11.97
C LEU A 198 18.76 -6.21 10.48
N GLY A 199 18.24 -7.16 9.69
CA GLY A 199 18.38 -7.15 8.23
C GLY A 199 17.75 -5.94 7.54
N ASP A 200 16.66 -5.40 8.08
CA ASP A 200 16.05 -4.16 7.56
C ASP A 200 16.96 -2.95 7.81
N PHE A 201 17.61 -2.90 8.98
CA PHE A 201 18.58 -1.83 9.31
C PHE A 201 19.80 -1.86 8.41
N LEU A 202 20.44 -3.03 8.27
CA LEU A 202 21.66 -3.18 7.48
C LEU A 202 21.41 -2.92 6.00
N ALA A 203 20.22 -3.28 5.50
CA ALA A 203 19.84 -3.06 4.12
C ALA A 203 19.27 -1.65 3.84
N GLY A 204 19.11 -0.79 4.85
CA GLY A 204 18.50 0.52 4.69
C GLY A 204 17.07 0.46 4.16
N THR A 205 16.26 -0.48 4.67
CA THR A 205 14.89 -0.71 4.18
C THR A 205 13.85 -0.63 5.29
N ARG A 206 12.59 -0.43 4.89
CA ARG A 206 11.45 -0.42 5.81
C ARG A 206 10.30 -1.26 5.25
N VAL A 207 9.52 -1.86 6.13
CA VAL A 207 8.26 -2.52 5.76
C VAL A 207 7.11 -1.62 6.14
N VAL A 208 6.35 -1.22 5.14
CA VAL A 208 5.23 -0.28 5.28
C VAL A 208 3.92 -0.93 4.87
N HIS A 209 2.84 -0.41 5.42
CA HIS A 209 1.49 -0.78 5.03
C HIS A 209 1.13 -0.09 3.72
N MET A 210 0.63 -0.85 2.75
CA MET A 210 0.08 -0.25 1.53
C MET A 210 -1.35 0.20 1.81
N PRO A 211 -1.66 1.49 1.59
CA PRO A 211 -3.03 1.93 1.65
C PRO A 211 -3.85 1.18 0.58
N LYS A 212 -5.12 0.93 0.89
CA LYS A 212 -6.07 0.63 -0.19
C LYS A 212 -6.05 1.84 -1.11
N ALA A 213 -5.66 1.65 -2.37
CA ALA A 213 -6.00 2.62 -3.39
C ALA A 213 -7.53 2.67 -3.41
N GLN A 214 -8.11 3.64 -2.71
CA GLN A 214 -9.46 4.03 -3.00
C GLN A 214 -9.34 4.62 -4.39
N LEU A 215 -9.81 3.89 -5.39
CA LEU A 215 -10.06 4.48 -6.69
C LEU A 215 -10.94 5.69 -6.39
N SER A 216 -10.38 6.88 -6.57
CA SER A 216 -11.20 8.10 -6.54
C SER A 216 -12.32 7.82 -7.52
N TYR A 217 -13.55 7.97 -7.06
CA TYR A 217 -14.74 7.80 -7.87
C TYR A 217 -14.53 8.57 -9.17
N ASP A 218 -14.61 7.87 -10.29
CA ASP A 218 -14.42 8.51 -11.58
C ASP A 218 -15.62 9.42 -11.81
N LEU A 219 -15.37 10.72 -11.70
CA LEU A 219 -16.41 11.72 -11.96
C LEU A 219 -16.82 11.73 -13.44
N ALA A 220 -16.08 11.03 -14.31
CA ALA A 220 -16.49 10.82 -15.71
C ALA A 220 -17.71 9.89 -15.82
N ASP A 221 -17.93 8.98 -14.86
CA ASP A 221 -19.16 8.16 -14.79
C ASP A 221 -20.42 8.98 -14.45
N LEU A 222 -20.26 10.29 -14.16
CA LEU A 222 -21.42 11.20 -13.98
C LEU A 222 -22.21 11.45 -15.26
N ASP A 223 -21.70 11.04 -16.42
CA ASP A 223 -22.50 11.05 -17.66
C ASP A 223 -23.72 10.10 -17.60
N GLY A 224 -23.72 9.12 -16.70
CA GLY A 224 -24.88 8.26 -16.42
C GLY A 224 -26.04 8.96 -15.68
N ASP A 225 -25.75 10.05 -14.95
CA ASP A 225 -26.76 10.81 -14.19
C ASP A 225 -27.44 11.94 -15.02
N ARG A 226 -27.16 12.03 -16.32
CA ARG A 226 -27.93 12.93 -17.25
C ARG A 226 -29.42 12.65 -17.28
N ASN A 227 -29.86 11.51 -16.75
CA ASN A 227 -31.25 11.09 -16.69
C ASN A 227 -32.09 11.76 -15.58
N LEU A 228 -31.51 12.65 -14.76
CA LEU A 228 -32.27 13.36 -13.73
C LEU A 228 -33.18 14.48 -14.31
N GLY A 229 -33.14 14.74 -15.63
CA GLY A 229 -33.99 15.73 -16.27
C GLY A 229 -33.70 17.20 -15.86
N LEU A 230 -32.64 17.43 -15.06
CA LEU A 230 -32.26 18.75 -14.60
C LEU A 230 -31.53 19.49 -15.73
N THR A 231 -32.15 20.52 -16.27
CA THR A 231 -31.55 21.41 -17.26
C THR A 231 -31.24 22.77 -16.63
N PHE A 232 -30.05 23.29 -16.90
CA PHE A 232 -29.61 24.59 -16.41
C PHE A 232 -29.42 25.56 -17.57
N THR A 233 -29.91 26.79 -17.44
CA THR A 233 -29.70 27.85 -18.43
C THR A 233 -28.26 28.39 -18.35
N GLN A 234 -27.78 29.05 -19.41
CA GLN A 234 -26.44 29.65 -19.42
C GLN A 234 -26.25 30.70 -18.31
N GLU A 235 -27.29 31.40 -17.91
CA GLU A 235 -27.28 32.37 -16.80
C GLU A 235 -27.11 31.68 -15.46
N GLN A 236 -27.66 30.47 -15.31
CA GLN A 236 -27.51 29.64 -14.13
C GLN A 236 -26.12 29.02 -14.00
N LEU A 237 -25.39 28.84 -15.10
CA LEU A 237 -24.01 28.35 -15.13
C LEU A 237 -23.01 29.50 -14.90
N ALA A 238 -23.22 30.25 -13.82
CA ALA A 238 -22.51 31.50 -13.53
C ALA A 238 -21.13 31.33 -12.89
N TYR A 239 -20.68 30.10 -12.65
CA TYR A 239 -19.40 29.80 -12.02
C TYR A 239 -18.28 29.59 -13.04
N GLY A 240 -17.01 29.71 -12.59
CA GLY A 240 -15.82 29.51 -13.42
C GLY A 240 -15.06 28.22 -13.07
N GLU A 241 -13.84 28.08 -13.63
CA GLU A 241 -12.97 26.91 -13.44
C GLU A 241 -12.57 26.69 -11.97
N MET A 242 -12.35 27.79 -11.21
CA MET A 242 -11.97 27.67 -9.79
C MET A 242 -13.09 27.06 -8.96
N GLU A 243 -14.32 27.54 -9.18
CA GLU A 243 -15.49 27.02 -8.46
C GLU A 243 -15.83 25.60 -8.90
N LEU A 244 -15.62 25.26 -10.16
CA LEU A 244 -15.74 23.88 -10.65
C LEU A 244 -14.79 22.93 -9.89
N GLY A 245 -13.52 23.34 -9.70
CA GLY A 245 -12.56 22.57 -8.91
C GLY A 245 -12.96 22.39 -7.44
N VAL A 246 -13.52 23.43 -6.82
CA VAL A 246 -14.04 23.35 -5.45
C VAL A 246 -15.24 22.39 -5.37
N LEU A 247 -16.15 22.45 -6.33
CA LEU A 247 -17.31 21.56 -6.40
C LEU A 247 -16.88 20.10 -6.59
N GLU A 248 -15.87 19.87 -7.44
CA GLU A 248 -15.26 18.57 -7.63
C GLU A 248 -14.72 18.00 -6.31
N GLN A 249 -14.00 18.83 -5.54
CA GLN A 249 -13.48 18.42 -4.25
C GLN A 249 -14.59 18.07 -3.24
N VAL A 250 -15.65 18.86 -3.19
CA VAL A 250 -16.81 18.60 -2.34
C VAL A 250 -17.50 17.29 -2.67
N LEU A 251 -17.65 16.98 -3.97
CA LEU A 251 -18.22 15.73 -4.45
C LEU A 251 -17.33 14.53 -4.14
N ARG A 252 -15.99 14.70 -4.17
CA ARG A 252 -15.02 13.66 -3.77
C ARG A 252 -15.04 13.37 -2.29
N ASP A 253 -15.11 14.42 -1.45
CA ASP A 253 -15.07 14.30 0.01
C ASP A 253 -16.35 13.68 0.59
N ARG A 254 -17.46 13.71 -0.12
CA ARG A 254 -18.78 13.14 0.23
C ARG A 254 -19.27 13.46 1.65
N LYS A 255 -18.89 14.60 2.20
CA LYS A 255 -19.38 15.05 3.51
C LYS A 255 -20.78 15.62 3.38
N ALA A 256 -21.81 14.92 3.87
CA ALA A 256 -23.21 15.29 3.70
C ALA A 256 -23.53 16.74 4.15
N SER A 257 -22.95 17.20 5.28
CA SER A 257 -23.13 18.57 5.76
C SER A 257 -22.55 19.63 4.84
N VAL A 258 -21.39 19.34 4.22
CA VAL A 258 -20.73 20.25 3.28
C VAL A 258 -21.49 20.28 1.95
N MET A 259 -21.90 19.10 1.45
CA MET A 259 -22.70 18.99 0.22
C MET A 259 -24.01 19.76 0.33
N LYS A 260 -24.71 19.62 1.46
CA LYS A 260 -25.94 20.39 1.70
C LYS A 260 -25.68 21.89 1.70
N ALA A 261 -24.68 22.37 2.44
CA ALA A 261 -24.36 23.80 2.50
C ALA A 261 -23.96 24.38 1.12
N VAL A 262 -23.25 23.60 0.31
CA VAL A 262 -22.86 24.00 -1.05
C VAL A 262 -24.06 23.97 -2.00
N ALA A 263 -24.91 22.94 -1.91
CA ALA A 263 -26.13 22.85 -2.70
C ALA A 263 -27.07 24.05 -2.43
N ASP A 264 -27.28 24.37 -1.15
CA ASP A 264 -28.11 25.53 -0.75
C ASP A 264 -27.55 26.85 -1.31
N LYS A 265 -26.22 27.05 -1.25
CA LYS A 265 -25.57 28.24 -1.82
C LYS A 265 -25.72 28.34 -3.34
N ILE A 266 -25.55 27.21 -4.05
CA ILE A 266 -25.72 27.18 -5.50
C ILE A 266 -27.18 27.44 -5.86
N LYS A 267 -28.12 26.71 -5.24
CA LYS A 267 -29.57 26.88 -5.45
C LYS A 267 -30.01 28.34 -5.24
N ALA A 268 -29.56 28.99 -4.17
CA ALA A 268 -29.85 30.39 -3.88
C ALA A 268 -29.27 31.33 -4.95
N ARG A 269 -28.02 31.10 -5.39
CA ARG A 269 -27.36 31.99 -6.37
C ARG A 269 -27.97 31.91 -7.77
N ILE A 270 -28.40 30.73 -8.21
CA ILE A 270 -28.98 30.51 -9.51
C ILE A 270 -30.50 30.72 -9.53
N ASN A 271 -31.09 31.16 -8.43
CA ASN A 271 -32.55 31.28 -8.26
C ASN A 271 -33.27 29.98 -8.69
N TRP A 272 -32.75 28.85 -8.24
CA TRP A 272 -33.30 27.55 -8.63
C TRP A 272 -34.71 27.38 -8.09
N LEU A 273 -35.66 27.16 -9.00
CA LEU A 273 -37.05 26.90 -8.64
C LEU A 273 -37.21 25.39 -8.37
N ALA A 274 -37.52 25.06 -7.12
CA ALA A 274 -37.81 23.67 -6.76
C ALA A 274 -39.05 23.18 -7.52
N PRO A 275 -39.09 21.89 -7.89
CA PRO A 275 -40.30 21.29 -8.45
C PRO A 275 -41.49 21.45 -7.51
N LYS A 276 -42.69 21.62 -8.08
CA LYS A 276 -43.94 21.80 -7.29
C LYS A 276 -44.26 20.59 -6.44
N ASN A 277 -43.85 19.43 -6.84
CA ASN A 277 -44.02 18.17 -6.09
C ASN A 277 -42.80 17.89 -5.26
N PRO A 278 -42.88 17.77 -3.92
CA PRO A 278 -41.74 17.47 -3.05
C PRO A 278 -41.03 16.16 -3.36
N ALA A 279 -41.73 15.20 -3.96
CA ALA A 279 -41.16 13.90 -4.36
C ALA A 279 -40.17 14.01 -5.53
N ASP A 280 -40.26 15.06 -6.32
CA ASP A 280 -39.41 15.29 -7.51
C ASP A 280 -38.17 16.15 -7.17
N VAL A 281 -38.03 16.57 -5.90
CA VAL A 281 -36.86 17.33 -5.45
C VAL A 281 -35.66 16.39 -5.36
N PRO A 282 -34.61 16.60 -6.17
CA PRO A 282 -33.47 15.71 -6.16
C PRO A 282 -32.68 15.84 -4.85
N PRO A 283 -32.09 14.75 -4.34
CA PRO A 283 -31.14 14.80 -3.23
C PRO A 283 -30.01 15.77 -3.55
N ASP A 284 -29.45 16.43 -2.51
CA ASP A 284 -28.40 17.44 -2.69
C ASP A 284 -27.19 16.92 -3.44
N GLU A 285 -26.79 15.64 -3.23
CA GLU A 285 -25.72 15.00 -4.00
C GLU A 285 -26.06 14.90 -5.49
N ALA A 286 -27.26 14.46 -5.82
CA ALA A 286 -27.72 14.31 -7.20
C ALA A 286 -27.82 15.69 -7.91
N PHE A 287 -28.32 16.71 -7.21
CA PHE A 287 -28.35 18.08 -7.70
C PHE A 287 -26.94 18.60 -7.99
N LEU A 288 -25.99 18.43 -7.04
CA LEU A 288 -24.61 18.90 -7.21
C LEU A 288 -23.90 18.20 -8.37
N ARG A 289 -24.15 16.90 -8.56
CA ARG A 289 -23.60 16.14 -9.69
C ARG A 289 -24.13 16.64 -11.03
N ALA A 290 -25.45 16.81 -11.15
CA ALA A 290 -26.06 17.33 -12.37
C ALA A 290 -25.54 18.74 -12.70
N TYR A 291 -25.41 19.59 -11.67
CA TYR A 291 -24.88 20.94 -11.83
C TYR A 291 -23.39 20.93 -12.25
N TYR A 292 -22.57 20.06 -11.64
CA TYR A 292 -21.17 19.87 -12.02
C TYR A 292 -21.02 19.45 -13.48
N GLY A 293 -21.78 18.46 -13.93
CA GLY A 293 -21.75 17.98 -15.31
C GLY A 293 -22.14 19.08 -16.32
N ALA A 294 -23.20 19.82 -16.00
CA ALA A 294 -23.66 20.93 -16.87
C ALA A 294 -22.63 22.09 -16.92
N LEU A 295 -22.08 22.47 -15.76
CA LEU A 295 -21.08 23.54 -15.69
C LEU A 295 -19.79 23.17 -16.42
N ARG A 296 -19.33 21.92 -16.24
CA ARG A 296 -18.15 21.39 -16.93
C ARG A 296 -18.32 21.43 -18.44
N ALA A 297 -19.41 20.87 -18.94
CA ALA A 297 -19.71 20.87 -20.38
C ALA A 297 -19.79 22.29 -20.96
N TYR A 298 -20.39 23.23 -20.20
CA TYR A 298 -20.46 24.63 -20.60
C TYR A 298 -19.08 25.31 -20.67
N LEU A 299 -18.22 25.09 -19.66
CA LEU A 299 -16.89 25.68 -19.64
C LEU A 299 -15.97 25.04 -20.71
N GLU A 300 -16.03 23.72 -20.92
CA GLU A 300 -15.31 23.04 -21.99
C GLU A 300 -15.72 23.56 -23.36
N GLY A 301 -17.02 23.74 -23.63
CA GLY A 301 -17.52 24.33 -24.87
C GLY A 301 -17.02 25.78 -25.11
N ARG A 302 -16.91 26.57 -24.04
CA ARG A 302 -16.35 27.94 -24.15
C ARG A 302 -14.82 27.93 -24.37
N MET A 303 -14.11 27.00 -23.77
CA MET A 303 -12.65 26.85 -23.97
C MET A 303 -12.34 26.51 -25.44
N LEU A 304 -13.12 25.64 -26.07
CA LEU A 304 -12.99 25.30 -27.49
C LEU A 304 -13.18 26.53 -28.39
N LEU A 305 -13.97 27.54 -27.94
CA LEU A 305 -14.15 28.80 -28.61
C LEU A 305 -13.15 29.90 -28.21
N GLY A 306 -12.08 29.53 -27.46
CA GLY A 306 -11.04 30.47 -27.00
C GLY A 306 -11.49 31.42 -25.88
N LYS A 307 -12.66 31.23 -25.28
CA LYS A 307 -13.21 32.08 -24.21
C LYS A 307 -13.06 31.37 -22.87
N ARG A 308 -12.03 31.75 -22.11
CA ARG A 308 -11.74 31.15 -20.81
C ARG A 308 -12.32 31.99 -19.65
N ARG A 309 -13.11 31.37 -18.76
CA ARG A 309 -13.63 31.99 -17.54
C ARG A 309 -12.94 31.36 -16.32
N LYS A 310 -12.06 32.14 -15.66
CA LYS A 310 -11.27 31.64 -14.53
C LYS A 310 -12.08 31.51 -13.23
N ASP A 311 -12.96 32.48 -12.97
CA ASP A 311 -13.80 32.52 -11.79
C ASP A 311 -15.13 33.25 -12.04
N LYS A 312 -15.98 33.31 -11.00
CA LYS A 312 -17.30 33.97 -11.06
C LYS A 312 -17.25 35.49 -11.18
N SER A 313 -16.09 36.11 -10.96
CA SER A 313 -15.94 37.60 -11.01
C SER A 313 -15.60 38.11 -12.40
N VAL A 314 -15.14 37.21 -13.29
CA VAL A 314 -14.82 37.54 -14.69
C VAL A 314 -16.04 37.18 -15.54
N GLY A 315 -16.89 38.16 -15.77
CA GLY A 315 -18.09 38.09 -16.60
C GLY A 315 -17.82 38.51 -18.03
#